data_a857a85a642b42926d11104a94a58e5c
#
_entry.id   a857a85a642b42926d11104a94a58e5c
#
_cell.length_a   1.000
_cell.length_b   1.000
_cell.length_c   1.000
_cell.angle_alpha   90.00
_cell.angle_beta   90.00
_cell.angle_gamma   90.00
#
_symmetry.space_group_name_H-M   'P 1'
#
loop_
_entity.id
_entity.type
_entity.pdbx_description
1 polymer ?
#
loop_
_entity_poly.entity_id
_entity_poly.type
_entity_poly.pdbx_seq_one_letter_code
_entity_poly.pdbx_strand_id
1 'polypeptide(L)'
;MAWLLEKEVTRQLPPEWNGKVPTEIFIRESESIVDEAKSKGLTMRILGGLAIAMHCQNQSNFAKNLNRTGTGVVTGQEYSDIDFVAYRKQRDKVKELFNNIGYVKRRATLSSAASERQIYYHPKGWFYVDVFFDQLLVANHPIDFRGRLELDYPTITATDMLLEKVQMWEAFGVKDLKDCLLLLRAHDIKENCEKEAVDTSYVAKLLAQDWGFWYTLTTNLQNIKRFVSELNKLGPEVQIDPALVSEKERSDISEKIDALLKRIDSEPKSFGWKMRAKVGTKKQWYCHVERPDTVGGFGIWEAILRKGE
;
A
#
# COMPACT_ATOMS: atom_id res chain seq x y z
N MET A 1 -7.24 10.03 -17.47
CA MET A 1 -8.11 9.03 -18.10
C MET A 1 -9.35 8.91 -17.26
N ALA A 2 -10.52 9.21 -17.78
CA ALA A 2 -11.74 8.88 -17.08
C ALA A 2 -11.71 7.35 -16.93
N TRP A 3 -11.44 6.85 -15.77
CA TRP A 3 -11.67 5.46 -15.42
C TRP A 3 -13.15 5.29 -15.63
N LEU A 4 -13.43 4.69 -16.74
CA LEU A 4 -14.73 4.47 -17.27
C LEU A 4 -15.59 3.87 -16.17
N LEU A 5 -16.36 4.75 -15.57
CA LEU A 5 -17.64 4.33 -15.04
C LEU A 5 -18.29 3.63 -16.22
N GLU A 6 -18.37 2.30 -16.14
CA GLU A 6 -19.12 1.54 -17.12
C GLU A 6 -20.50 2.19 -17.19
N LYS A 7 -21.16 2.14 -18.34
CA LYS A 7 -22.45 2.79 -18.63
C LYS A 7 -23.54 2.61 -17.54
N GLU A 8 -23.27 1.80 -16.53
CA GLU A 8 -24.18 1.40 -15.47
C GLU A 8 -24.22 2.37 -14.28
N VAL A 9 -23.20 3.23 -14.10
CA VAL A 9 -23.17 4.18 -12.98
C VAL A 9 -22.78 5.58 -13.46
N THR A 10 -23.69 6.53 -13.36
CA THR A 10 -23.44 7.94 -13.67
C THR A 10 -22.80 8.62 -12.45
N ARG A 11 -21.68 9.31 -12.66
CA ARG A 11 -21.02 10.08 -11.61
C ARG A 11 -21.86 11.28 -11.21
N GLN A 12 -22.32 11.31 -9.97
CA GLN A 12 -23.15 12.37 -9.39
C GLN A 12 -22.39 13.00 -8.21
N LEU A 13 -21.54 13.98 -8.50
CA LEU A 13 -20.85 14.71 -7.44
C LEU A 13 -21.68 15.91 -7.00
N PRO A 14 -21.80 16.16 -5.67
CA PRO A 14 -22.35 17.40 -5.15
C PRO A 14 -21.58 18.61 -5.70
N PRO A 15 -22.27 19.68 -6.12
CA PRO A 15 -21.62 20.88 -6.68
C PRO A 15 -20.57 21.50 -5.76
N GLU A 16 -20.82 21.47 -4.44
CA GLU A 16 -19.92 21.98 -3.41
C GLU A 16 -18.57 21.23 -3.32
N TRP A 17 -18.46 20.05 -3.90
CA TRP A 17 -17.22 19.31 -3.96
C TRP A 17 -16.30 19.72 -5.10
N ASN A 18 -16.72 20.64 -5.95
CA ASN A 18 -15.92 21.17 -7.06
C ASN A 18 -15.26 20.07 -7.92
N GLY A 19 -16.00 18.98 -8.18
CA GLY A 19 -15.55 17.87 -9.00
C GLY A 19 -14.64 16.85 -8.31
N LYS A 20 -14.42 16.98 -7.00
CA LYS A 20 -13.52 16.11 -6.21
C LYS A 20 -14.26 15.50 -5.03
N VAL A 21 -14.02 14.23 -4.75
CA VAL A 21 -14.54 13.60 -3.54
C VAL A 21 -13.63 13.99 -2.37
N PRO A 22 -14.16 14.57 -1.28
CA PRO A 22 -13.39 14.90 -0.10
C PRO A 22 -12.79 13.65 0.57
N THR A 23 -11.60 13.79 1.17
CA THR A 23 -10.90 12.70 1.89
C THR A 23 -11.77 12.11 3.00
N GLU A 24 -12.52 12.95 3.72
CA GLU A 24 -13.40 12.54 4.81
C GLU A 24 -14.52 11.60 4.36
N ILE A 25 -14.92 11.69 3.09
CA ILE A 25 -15.92 10.79 2.51
C ILE A 25 -15.33 9.39 2.35
N PHE A 26 -14.08 9.27 1.86
CA PHE A 26 -13.41 7.98 1.74
C PHE A 26 -13.23 7.32 3.11
N ILE A 27 -12.82 8.07 4.12
CA ILE A 27 -12.66 7.58 5.50
C ILE A 27 -14.00 7.07 6.03
N ARG A 28 -15.02 7.91 6.03
CA ARG A 28 -16.34 7.57 6.57
C ARG A 28 -16.97 6.37 5.86
N GLU A 29 -16.90 6.33 4.53
CA GLU A 29 -17.44 5.21 3.75
C GLU A 29 -16.69 3.91 4.04
N SER A 30 -15.35 3.97 4.13
CA SER A 30 -14.55 2.78 4.42
C SER A 30 -14.83 2.22 5.82
N GLU A 31 -14.91 3.08 6.83
CA GLU A 31 -15.28 2.69 8.21
C GLU A 31 -16.71 2.10 8.26
N SER A 32 -17.67 2.77 7.64
CA SER A 32 -19.06 2.31 7.59
C SER A 32 -19.19 0.92 6.95
N ILE A 33 -18.45 0.66 5.86
CA ILE A 33 -18.46 -0.64 5.19
C ILE A 33 -17.86 -1.73 6.08
N VAL A 34 -16.75 -1.45 6.77
CA VAL A 34 -16.10 -2.43 7.64
C VAL A 34 -16.94 -2.70 8.89
N ASP A 35 -17.59 -1.67 9.46
CA ASP A 35 -18.52 -1.82 10.59
C ASP A 35 -19.75 -2.66 10.20
N GLU A 36 -20.32 -2.40 9.03
CA GLU A 36 -21.44 -3.19 8.50
C GLU A 36 -21.02 -4.65 8.22
N ALA A 37 -19.81 -4.87 7.68
CA ALA A 37 -19.25 -6.21 7.54
C ALA A 37 -19.13 -6.93 8.88
N LYS A 38 -18.59 -6.25 9.89
CA LYS A 38 -18.42 -6.78 11.25
C LYS A 38 -19.76 -7.14 11.89
N SER A 39 -20.78 -6.30 11.72
CA SER A 39 -22.14 -6.56 12.24
C SER A 39 -22.74 -7.85 11.68
N LYS A 40 -22.33 -8.24 10.47
CA LYS A 40 -22.74 -9.47 9.78
C LYS A 40 -21.79 -10.65 9.99
N GLY A 41 -20.83 -10.52 10.91
CA GLY A 41 -19.84 -11.56 11.20
C GLY A 41 -18.83 -11.79 10.08
N LEU A 42 -18.57 -10.77 9.24
CA LEU A 42 -17.53 -10.79 8.22
C LEU A 42 -16.24 -10.17 8.75
N THR A 43 -15.12 -10.80 8.42
CA THR A 43 -13.79 -10.25 8.69
C THR A 43 -13.32 -9.52 7.44
N MET A 44 -13.33 -8.19 7.49
CA MET A 44 -12.87 -7.32 6.42
C MET A 44 -12.05 -6.18 6.99
N ARG A 45 -11.00 -5.76 6.29
CA ARG A 45 -10.09 -4.67 6.72
C ARG A 45 -9.80 -3.74 5.57
N ILE A 46 -9.58 -2.48 5.90
CA ILE A 46 -9.10 -1.46 4.98
C ILE A 46 -7.60 -1.67 4.78
N LEU A 47 -7.13 -1.54 3.53
CA LEU A 47 -5.71 -1.56 3.19
C LEU A 47 -5.38 -0.39 2.26
N GLY A 48 -4.15 -0.31 1.77
CA GLY A 48 -3.74 0.76 0.86
C GLY A 48 -3.44 2.09 1.52
N GLY A 49 -3.37 3.13 0.71
CA GLY A 49 -3.01 4.48 1.19
C GLY A 49 -3.99 5.07 2.20
N LEU A 50 -5.28 4.69 2.12
CA LEU A 50 -6.30 5.15 3.07
C LEU A 50 -6.07 4.54 4.47
N ALA A 51 -5.76 3.24 4.54
CA ALA A 51 -5.42 2.58 5.80
C ALA A 51 -4.20 3.24 6.46
N ILE A 52 -3.17 3.56 5.67
CA ILE A 52 -1.97 4.25 6.16
C ILE A 52 -2.32 5.63 6.74
N ALA A 53 -3.15 6.40 6.05
CA ALA A 53 -3.58 7.70 6.56
C ALA A 53 -4.34 7.60 7.89
N MET A 54 -5.20 6.58 8.01
CA MET A 54 -5.96 6.32 9.26
C MET A 54 -5.03 5.91 10.41
N HIS A 55 -4.04 5.06 10.15
CA HIS A 55 -3.05 4.63 11.15
C HIS A 55 -2.09 5.75 11.58
N CYS A 56 -1.80 6.69 10.67
CA CYS A 56 -0.80 7.73 10.87
C CYS A 56 -1.41 9.09 11.21
N GLN A 57 -2.64 9.17 11.70
CA GLN A 57 -3.33 10.43 12.04
C GLN A 57 -2.54 11.31 13.03
N ASN A 58 -1.80 10.70 13.95
CA ASN A 58 -0.90 11.37 14.88
C ASN A 58 0.29 12.07 14.19
N GLN A 59 0.54 11.79 12.91
CA GLN A 59 1.60 12.39 12.07
C GLN A 59 1.02 13.24 10.93
N SER A 60 -0.16 13.81 11.09
CA SER A 60 -0.83 14.60 10.05
C SER A 60 0.00 15.78 9.52
N ASN A 61 0.79 16.43 10.38
CA ASN A 61 1.71 17.50 9.95
C ASN A 61 2.85 16.95 9.09
N PHE A 62 3.43 15.82 9.46
CA PHE A 62 4.45 15.17 8.64
C PHE A 62 3.89 14.72 7.29
N ALA A 63 2.68 14.16 7.24
CA ALA A 63 2.00 13.82 5.99
C ALA A 63 1.82 15.04 5.07
N LYS A 64 1.45 16.20 5.63
CA LYS A 64 1.39 17.48 4.89
C LYS A 64 2.76 17.90 4.37
N ASN A 65 3.80 17.82 5.22
CA ASN A 65 5.17 18.16 4.85
C ASN A 65 5.72 17.28 3.71
N LEU A 66 5.29 16.02 3.66
CA LEU A 66 5.58 15.13 2.54
C LEU A 66 4.77 15.45 1.28
N ASN A 67 3.84 16.42 1.34
CA ASN A 67 2.87 16.68 0.26
C ASN A 67 2.15 15.38 -0.18
N ARG A 68 1.72 14.58 0.82
CA ARG A 68 1.06 13.30 0.55
C ARG A 68 -0.24 13.49 -0.24
N THR A 69 -0.95 14.56 0.04
CA THR A 69 -2.21 14.95 -0.60
C THR A 69 -2.04 15.38 -2.07
N GLY A 70 -0.83 15.80 -2.47
CA GLY A 70 -0.53 16.24 -3.84
C GLY A 70 -0.32 15.10 -4.85
N THR A 71 -0.47 13.84 -4.45
CA THR A 71 -0.16 12.67 -5.28
C THR A 71 -1.37 11.99 -5.92
N GLY A 72 -2.58 12.54 -5.77
CA GLY A 72 -3.81 11.98 -6.35
C GLY A 72 -3.81 11.98 -7.88
N VAL A 73 -4.39 10.94 -8.49
CA VAL A 73 -4.54 10.82 -9.97
C VAL A 73 -5.45 11.93 -10.53
N VAL A 74 -6.45 12.32 -9.78
CA VAL A 74 -7.27 13.51 -10.06
C VAL A 74 -6.63 14.69 -9.36
N THR A 75 -6.25 15.72 -10.10
CA THR A 75 -5.60 16.92 -9.56
C THR A 75 -6.32 17.44 -8.31
N GLY A 76 -5.65 17.37 -7.15
CA GLY A 76 -6.17 17.81 -5.85
C GLY A 76 -7.18 16.87 -5.18
N GLN A 77 -7.36 15.62 -5.66
CA GLN A 77 -8.04 14.55 -4.95
C GLN A 77 -7.01 13.54 -4.45
N GLU A 78 -7.04 13.22 -3.18
CA GLU A 78 -6.03 12.38 -2.53
C GLU A 78 -6.21 10.89 -2.86
N TYR A 79 -7.46 10.41 -2.86
CA TYR A 79 -7.81 9.01 -3.11
C TYR A 79 -8.70 8.89 -4.34
N SER A 80 -8.55 7.78 -5.07
CA SER A 80 -9.41 7.41 -6.23
C SER A 80 -10.34 6.25 -5.92
N ASP A 81 -9.99 5.45 -4.93
CA ASP A 81 -10.56 4.15 -4.61
C ASP A 81 -10.44 3.85 -3.11
N ILE A 82 -11.13 2.80 -2.69
CA ILE A 82 -11.01 2.21 -1.36
C ILE A 82 -10.62 0.74 -1.55
N ASP A 83 -9.54 0.33 -0.92
CA ASP A 83 -9.07 -1.05 -0.95
C ASP A 83 -9.45 -1.78 0.32
N PHE A 84 -10.00 -2.98 0.18
CA PHE A 84 -10.33 -3.88 1.28
C PHE A 84 -9.72 -5.26 1.06
N VAL A 85 -9.50 -5.96 2.17
CA VAL A 85 -9.20 -7.38 2.17
C VAL A 85 -10.16 -8.14 3.09
N ALA A 86 -10.59 -9.32 2.65
CA ALA A 86 -11.47 -10.23 3.38
C ALA A 86 -11.02 -11.67 3.19
N TYR A 87 -11.60 -12.60 3.95
CA TYR A 87 -11.33 -14.01 3.72
C TYR A 87 -12.11 -14.57 2.53
N ARG A 88 -11.45 -15.36 1.70
CA ARG A 88 -12.03 -16.02 0.51
C ARG A 88 -13.28 -16.85 0.86
N LYS A 89 -13.28 -17.52 2.01
CA LYS A 89 -14.43 -18.28 2.49
C LYS A 89 -15.69 -17.43 2.70
N GLN A 90 -15.55 -16.10 2.78
CA GLN A 90 -16.64 -15.14 2.98
C GLN A 90 -17.04 -14.40 1.69
N ARG A 91 -16.43 -14.75 0.54
CA ARG A 91 -16.55 -14.03 -0.73
C ARG A 91 -17.99 -13.76 -1.19
N ASP A 92 -18.88 -14.74 -1.04
CA ASP A 92 -20.28 -14.60 -1.46
C ASP A 92 -21.04 -13.68 -0.51
N LYS A 93 -20.79 -13.77 0.79
CA LYS A 93 -21.36 -12.86 1.79
C LYS A 93 -20.86 -11.42 1.63
N VAL A 94 -19.60 -11.24 1.25
CA VAL A 94 -19.06 -9.91 0.91
C VAL A 94 -19.79 -9.34 -0.31
N LYS A 95 -20.05 -10.16 -1.34
CA LYS A 95 -20.85 -9.74 -2.50
C LYS A 95 -22.27 -9.33 -2.09
N GLU A 96 -22.90 -10.11 -1.21
CA GLU A 96 -24.24 -9.79 -0.68
C GLU A 96 -24.21 -8.48 0.12
N LEU A 97 -23.22 -8.27 0.97
CA LEU A 97 -23.02 -7.02 1.72
C LEU A 97 -23.03 -5.82 0.77
N PHE A 98 -22.15 -5.81 -0.25
CA PHE A 98 -22.05 -4.69 -1.19
C PHE A 98 -23.33 -4.46 -1.98
N ASN A 99 -24.01 -5.51 -2.40
CA ASN A 99 -25.31 -5.41 -3.07
C ASN A 99 -26.36 -4.76 -2.16
N ASN A 100 -26.43 -5.16 -0.87
CA ASN A 100 -27.39 -4.65 0.09
C ASN A 100 -27.20 -3.17 0.43
N ILE A 101 -25.94 -2.68 0.39
CA ILE A 101 -25.65 -1.25 0.57
C ILE A 101 -25.65 -0.48 -0.75
N GLY A 102 -26.11 -1.11 -1.83
CA GLY A 102 -26.39 -0.47 -3.13
C GLY A 102 -25.19 -0.31 -4.05
N TYR A 103 -24.03 -0.92 -3.74
CA TYR A 103 -22.87 -0.89 -4.62
C TYR A 103 -23.07 -1.79 -5.84
N VAL A 104 -22.59 -1.35 -7.00
CA VAL A 104 -22.72 -2.07 -8.27
C VAL A 104 -21.45 -2.85 -8.56
N LYS A 105 -21.56 -4.18 -8.63
CA LYS A 105 -20.40 -5.03 -8.95
C LYS A 105 -19.98 -4.85 -10.40
N ARG A 106 -18.68 -4.60 -10.62
CA ARG A 106 -18.10 -4.57 -11.95
C ARG A 106 -18.21 -5.94 -12.62
N ARG A 107 -18.61 -5.97 -13.90
CA ARG A 107 -18.61 -7.19 -14.71
C ARG A 107 -17.18 -7.70 -14.90
N ALA A 108 -16.98 -8.99 -14.67
CA ALA A 108 -15.68 -9.60 -14.87
C ALA A 108 -15.33 -9.60 -16.37
N THR A 109 -14.17 -9.08 -16.70
CA THR A 109 -13.52 -9.33 -18.00
C THR A 109 -12.71 -10.62 -17.93
N LEU A 110 -12.32 -11.21 -19.06
CA LEU A 110 -11.49 -12.43 -19.08
C LEU A 110 -10.20 -12.28 -18.27
N SER A 111 -9.57 -11.08 -18.33
CA SER A 111 -8.38 -10.76 -17.53
C SER A 111 -8.66 -10.56 -16.04
N SER A 112 -9.84 -10.03 -15.68
CA SER A 112 -10.21 -9.83 -14.28
C SER A 112 -10.86 -11.06 -13.64
N ALA A 113 -11.36 -12.02 -14.44
CA ALA A 113 -11.89 -13.28 -13.93
C ALA A 113 -10.80 -14.15 -13.29
N ALA A 114 -9.54 -14.01 -13.75
CA ALA A 114 -8.37 -14.65 -13.14
C ALA A 114 -7.89 -13.93 -11.87
N SER A 115 -8.28 -12.67 -11.65
CA SER A 115 -7.90 -11.93 -10.46
C SER A 115 -8.75 -12.37 -9.27
N GLU A 116 -8.10 -12.59 -8.14
CA GLU A 116 -8.75 -12.97 -6.88
C GLU A 116 -9.44 -11.79 -6.18
N ARG A 117 -9.83 -10.76 -6.92
CA ARG A 117 -10.46 -9.54 -6.40
C ARG A 117 -11.86 -9.33 -6.95
N GLN A 118 -12.67 -8.57 -6.22
CA GLN A 118 -13.96 -8.06 -6.66
C GLN A 118 -13.92 -6.53 -6.68
N ILE A 119 -14.45 -5.94 -7.76
CA ILE A 119 -14.49 -4.49 -7.92
C ILE A 119 -15.96 -4.05 -7.86
N TYR A 120 -16.22 -2.98 -7.12
CA TYR A 120 -17.54 -2.38 -6.98
C TYR A 120 -17.49 -0.88 -7.23
N TYR A 121 -18.57 -0.35 -7.78
CA TYR A 121 -18.76 1.09 -7.94
C TYR A 121 -19.68 1.61 -6.84
N HIS A 122 -19.31 2.75 -6.27
CA HIS A 122 -20.17 3.48 -5.37
C HIS A 122 -21.52 3.80 -6.05
N PRO A 123 -22.70 3.72 -5.36
CA PRO A 123 -24.02 3.92 -5.98
C PRO A 123 -24.17 5.24 -6.75
N LYS A 124 -23.50 6.29 -6.29
CA LYS A 124 -23.49 7.63 -6.93
C LYS A 124 -22.26 7.85 -7.83
N GLY A 125 -21.49 6.81 -8.12
CA GLY A 125 -20.31 6.90 -8.97
C GLY A 125 -19.18 7.76 -8.42
N TRP A 126 -19.07 7.92 -7.10
CA TRP A 126 -18.05 8.76 -6.48
C TRP A 126 -16.66 8.19 -6.63
N PHE A 127 -16.51 6.88 -6.38
CA PHE A 127 -15.28 6.11 -6.45
C PHE A 127 -15.61 4.64 -6.72
N TYR A 128 -14.59 3.83 -6.85
CA TYR A 128 -14.72 2.38 -6.85
C TYR A 128 -14.05 1.76 -5.62
N VAL A 129 -14.37 0.51 -5.40
CA VAL A 129 -13.88 -0.28 -4.27
C VAL A 129 -13.29 -1.56 -4.81
N ASP A 130 -12.07 -1.87 -4.41
CA ASP A 130 -11.41 -3.15 -4.65
C ASP A 130 -11.45 -4.02 -3.39
N VAL A 131 -11.91 -5.27 -3.52
CA VAL A 131 -11.88 -6.24 -2.43
C VAL A 131 -11.00 -7.42 -2.81
N PHE A 132 -9.89 -7.57 -2.12
CA PHE A 132 -8.96 -8.69 -2.23
C PHE A 132 -9.35 -9.82 -1.28
N PHE A 133 -8.95 -11.07 -1.59
CA PHE A 133 -9.32 -12.22 -0.78
C PHE A 133 -8.09 -13.04 -0.41
N ASP A 134 -7.90 -13.25 0.90
CA ASP A 134 -6.81 -13.97 1.54
C ASP A 134 -5.42 -13.41 1.27
N GLN A 135 -5.16 -12.89 0.07
CA GLN A 135 -3.83 -12.47 -0.37
C GLN A 135 -3.89 -11.21 -1.21
N LEU A 136 -2.83 -10.40 -1.12
CA LEU A 136 -2.57 -9.30 -2.04
C LEU A 136 -1.54 -9.75 -3.09
N LEU A 137 -1.99 -9.92 -4.33
CA LEU A 137 -1.19 -10.40 -5.48
C LEU A 137 -1.02 -9.31 -6.55
N VAL A 138 -0.89 -8.05 -6.16
CA VAL A 138 -0.94 -6.95 -7.14
C VAL A 138 0.37 -6.80 -7.89
N ALA A 139 1.50 -6.94 -7.22
CA ALA A 139 2.77 -6.58 -7.82
C ALA A 139 3.68 -7.76 -8.06
N ASN A 140 4.19 -8.42 -7.02
CA ASN A 140 5.29 -9.36 -7.25
C ASN A 140 5.33 -10.49 -6.24
N HIS A 141 4.95 -10.19 -5.02
CA HIS A 141 5.14 -11.11 -3.90
C HIS A 141 3.83 -11.20 -3.13
N PRO A 142 3.25 -12.40 -3.01
CA PRO A 142 1.97 -12.55 -2.32
C PRO A 142 2.12 -12.20 -0.85
N ILE A 143 1.30 -11.28 -0.38
CA ILE A 143 1.13 -11.02 1.05
C ILE A 143 -0.09 -11.81 1.50
N ASP A 144 0.12 -12.77 2.40
CA ASP A 144 -0.92 -13.65 2.91
C ASP A 144 -1.53 -13.06 4.19
N PHE A 145 -2.82 -12.76 4.16
CA PHE A 145 -3.56 -12.20 5.28
C PHE A 145 -4.30 -13.25 6.12
N ARG A 146 -4.18 -14.53 5.80
CA ARG A 146 -4.84 -15.59 6.58
C ARG A 146 -4.30 -15.64 8.00
N GLY A 147 -5.21 -15.49 8.99
CA GLY A 147 -4.86 -15.40 10.40
C GLY A 147 -4.24 -14.05 10.81
N ARG A 148 -4.30 -13.03 9.95
CA ARG A 148 -3.77 -11.69 10.23
C ARG A 148 -4.84 -10.60 10.29
N LEU A 149 -6.00 -10.82 9.68
CA LEU A 149 -7.06 -9.82 9.68
C LEU A 149 -7.69 -9.60 11.06
N GLU A 150 -7.48 -10.50 12.00
CA GLU A 150 -7.93 -10.36 13.40
C GLU A 150 -6.98 -9.53 14.25
N LEU A 151 -5.74 -9.29 13.78
CA LEU A 151 -4.71 -8.61 14.57
C LEU A 151 -4.98 -7.12 14.75
N ASP A 152 -5.71 -6.51 13.81
CA ASP A 152 -6.03 -5.08 13.87
C ASP A 152 -7.43 -4.76 13.32
N TYR A 153 -7.91 -3.52 13.61
CA TYR A 153 -9.22 -3.03 13.18
C TYR A 153 -9.25 -1.48 13.25
N PRO A 154 -9.84 -0.78 12.27
CA PRO A 154 -10.56 -1.27 11.07
C PRO A 154 -9.65 -1.62 9.88
N THR A 155 -8.35 -1.44 10.02
CA THR A 155 -7.34 -1.61 8.99
C THR A 155 -6.56 -2.91 9.16
N ILE A 156 -5.67 -3.22 8.20
CA ILE A 156 -4.59 -4.18 8.39
C ILE A 156 -3.51 -3.60 9.32
N THR A 157 -2.58 -4.45 9.83
CA THR A 157 -1.52 -4.00 10.73
C THR A 157 -0.50 -3.08 10.07
N ALA A 158 0.23 -2.27 10.84
CA ALA A 158 1.33 -1.44 10.34
C ALA A 158 2.40 -2.26 9.60
N THR A 159 2.66 -3.49 10.06
CA THR A 159 3.57 -4.45 9.38
C THR A 159 3.07 -4.79 7.98
N ASP A 160 1.81 -5.15 7.86
CA ASP A 160 1.21 -5.54 6.56
C ASP A 160 1.14 -4.35 5.60
N MET A 161 0.86 -3.15 6.10
CA MET A 161 0.91 -1.91 5.30
C MET A 161 2.31 -1.62 4.75
N LEU A 162 3.35 -1.81 5.57
CA LEU A 162 4.71 -1.63 5.09
C LEU A 162 5.06 -2.66 4.01
N LEU A 163 4.75 -3.95 4.25
CA LEU A 163 4.97 -5.03 3.27
C LEU A 163 4.24 -4.75 1.95
N GLU A 164 2.99 -4.29 2.01
CA GLU A 164 2.19 -3.91 0.85
C GLU A 164 2.90 -2.87 -0.02
N LYS A 165 3.52 -1.87 0.58
CA LYS A 165 4.20 -0.80 -0.15
C LYS A 165 5.56 -1.22 -0.70
N VAL A 166 6.39 -1.85 0.11
CA VAL A 166 7.77 -2.17 -0.26
C VAL A 166 7.92 -3.42 -1.13
N GLN A 167 6.84 -4.20 -1.35
CA GLN A 167 6.89 -5.37 -2.24
C GLN A 167 7.05 -5.03 -3.73
N MET A 168 6.76 -3.81 -4.12
CA MET A 168 6.71 -3.41 -5.53
C MET A 168 8.12 -3.15 -6.08
N TRP A 169 8.43 -3.75 -7.24
CA TRP A 169 9.69 -3.47 -7.95
C TRP A 169 9.48 -2.37 -8.98
N GLU A 170 8.86 -2.68 -10.12
CA GLU A 170 8.64 -1.72 -11.20
C GLU A 170 7.58 -0.66 -10.87
N ALA A 171 6.60 -1.03 -10.06
CA ALA A 171 5.46 -0.18 -9.74
C ALA A 171 5.64 0.65 -8.46
N PHE A 172 6.83 0.65 -7.84
CA PHE A 172 7.09 1.51 -6.68
C PHE A 172 7.06 2.98 -7.11
N GLY A 173 6.05 3.69 -6.66
CA GLY A 173 5.76 5.07 -7.09
C GLY A 173 6.02 6.11 -6.00
N VAL A 174 5.80 7.39 -6.36
CA VAL A 174 5.92 8.53 -5.42
C VAL A 174 4.98 8.37 -4.21
N LYS A 175 3.76 7.86 -4.44
CA LYS A 175 2.82 7.57 -3.35
C LYS A 175 3.37 6.54 -2.37
N ASP A 176 3.93 5.44 -2.91
CA ASP A 176 4.46 4.35 -2.08
C ASP A 176 5.66 4.83 -1.26
N LEU A 177 6.54 5.67 -1.84
CA LEU A 177 7.62 6.31 -1.11
C LEU A 177 7.11 7.16 0.06
N LYS A 178 6.14 8.05 -0.20
CA LYS A 178 5.57 8.93 0.84
C LYS A 178 4.83 8.14 1.92
N ASP A 179 4.12 7.08 1.53
CA ASP A 179 3.46 6.16 2.44
C ASP A 179 4.46 5.42 3.33
N CYS A 180 5.58 4.94 2.78
CA CYS A 180 6.64 4.30 3.56
C CYS A 180 7.31 5.28 4.55
N LEU A 181 7.59 6.52 4.12
CA LEU A 181 8.14 7.54 5.01
C LEU A 181 7.19 7.85 6.17
N LEU A 182 5.90 7.96 5.88
CA LEU A 182 4.87 8.22 6.88
C LEU A 182 4.73 7.06 7.88
N LEU A 183 4.67 5.83 7.39
CA LEU A 183 4.61 4.62 8.24
C LEU A 183 5.82 4.49 9.15
N LEU A 184 7.03 4.63 8.59
CA LEU A 184 8.28 4.53 9.35
C LEU A 184 8.40 5.65 10.39
N ARG A 185 7.84 6.84 10.09
CA ARG A 185 7.82 7.94 11.07
C ARG A 185 6.80 7.70 12.18
N ALA A 186 5.63 7.16 11.84
CA ALA A 186 4.50 7.01 12.77
C ALA A 186 4.65 5.83 13.72
N HIS A 187 5.29 4.75 13.27
CA HIS A 187 5.35 3.48 13.98
C HIS A 187 6.76 3.09 14.42
N ASP A 188 6.84 2.46 15.58
CA ASP A 188 8.08 1.86 16.07
C ASP A 188 8.41 0.57 15.31
N ILE A 189 9.67 0.17 15.39
CA ILE A 189 10.17 -1.12 14.91
C ILE A 189 10.39 -2.01 16.13
N LYS A 190 9.65 -3.13 16.23
CA LYS A 190 9.69 -4.02 17.40
C LYS A 190 9.71 -5.48 16.97
N GLU A 191 10.18 -6.36 17.83
CA GLU A 191 10.06 -7.80 17.65
C GLU A 191 8.78 -8.32 18.30
N ASN A 192 8.13 -9.29 17.63
CA ASN A 192 6.97 -10.02 18.15
C ASN A 192 5.82 -9.10 18.62
N CYS A 193 5.50 -8.07 17.81
CA CYS A 193 4.36 -7.20 18.06
C CYS A 193 3.21 -7.54 17.09
N GLU A 194 1.97 -7.30 17.51
CA GLU A 194 0.79 -7.65 16.71
C GLU A 194 0.33 -6.48 15.84
N LYS A 195 0.25 -5.28 16.43
CA LYS A 195 -0.25 -4.07 15.75
C LYS A 195 0.58 -2.85 16.15
N GLU A 196 0.22 -1.65 15.79
CA GLU A 196 0.81 -0.36 16.22
C GLU A 196 2.36 -0.23 16.04
N ALA A 197 3.05 -1.29 15.64
CA ALA A 197 4.46 -1.29 15.33
C ALA A 197 4.75 -2.26 14.19
N VAL A 198 5.89 -2.09 13.52
CA VAL A 198 6.36 -3.02 12.49
C VAL A 198 7.02 -4.21 13.18
N ASP A 199 6.45 -5.40 13.03
CA ASP A 199 6.99 -6.66 13.57
C ASP A 199 8.17 -7.15 12.73
N THR A 200 9.36 -6.87 13.20
CA THR A 200 10.59 -7.25 12.51
C THR A 200 10.81 -8.76 12.47
N SER A 201 10.32 -9.50 13.49
CA SER A 201 10.42 -10.96 13.52
C SER A 201 9.56 -11.59 12.44
N TYR A 202 8.34 -11.10 12.25
CA TYR A 202 7.46 -11.57 11.17
C TYR A 202 8.06 -11.27 9.80
N VAL A 203 8.47 -10.02 9.57
CA VAL A 203 9.09 -9.60 8.30
C VAL A 203 10.33 -10.44 8.00
N ALA A 204 11.24 -10.61 8.96
CA ALA A 204 12.48 -11.36 8.77
C ALA A 204 12.22 -12.84 8.43
N LYS A 205 11.29 -13.50 9.15
CA LYS A 205 10.90 -14.89 8.88
C LYS A 205 10.27 -15.07 7.51
N LEU A 206 9.38 -14.14 7.11
CA LEU A 206 8.75 -14.13 5.78
C LEU A 206 9.81 -14.05 4.68
N LEU A 207 10.69 -13.08 4.76
CA LEU A 207 11.73 -12.82 3.76
C LEU A 207 12.82 -13.89 3.73
N ALA A 208 13.01 -14.63 4.83
CA ALA A 208 13.94 -15.76 4.87
C ALA A 208 13.46 -16.98 4.05
N GLN A 209 12.20 -17.01 3.62
CA GLN A 209 11.63 -18.05 2.77
C GLN A 209 11.64 -17.67 1.28
N ASP A 210 11.59 -16.38 0.95
CA ASP A 210 11.49 -15.88 -0.43
C ASP A 210 12.63 -14.90 -0.74
N TRP A 211 13.60 -15.34 -1.55
CA TRP A 211 14.73 -14.50 -1.98
C TRP A 211 14.26 -13.31 -2.83
N GLY A 212 13.27 -13.49 -3.69
CA GLY A 212 12.77 -12.43 -4.55
C GLY A 212 12.13 -11.29 -3.76
N PHE A 213 11.30 -11.66 -2.80
CA PHE A 213 10.68 -10.67 -1.89
C PHE A 213 11.73 -10.00 -1.00
N TRP A 214 12.66 -10.78 -0.45
CA TRP A 214 13.80 -10.23 0.30
C TRP A 214 14.57 -9.21 -0.54
N TYR A 215 14.91 -9.54 -1.79
CA TYR A 215 15.68 -8.65 -2.66
C TYR A 215 14.92 -7.35 -2.96
N THR A 216 13.64 -7.45 -3.33
CA THR A 216 12.78 -6.27 -3.59
C THR A 216 12.66 -5.38 -2.37
N LEU A 217 12.30 -5.95 -1.22
CA LEU A 217 12.04 -5.19 0.00
C LEU A 217 13.31 -4.52 0.52
N THR A 218 14.41 -5.27 0.64
CA THR A 218 15.67 -4.71 1.15
C THR A 218 16.24 -3.64 0.23
N THR A 219 16.11 -3.79 -1.08
CA THR A 219 16.53 -2.78 -2.05
C THR A 219 15.67 -1.52 -1.92
N ASN A 220 14.35 -1.65 -1.82
CA ASN A 220 13.47 -0.50 -1.60
C ASN A 220 13.79 0.23 -0.29
N LEU A 221 13.99 -0.49 0.82
CA LEU A 221 14.36 0.14 2.09
C LEU A 221 15.71 0.86 2.02
N GLN A 222 16.72 0.29 1.35
CA GLN A 222 18.01 0.93 1.13
C GLN A 222 17.87 2.20 0.29
N ASN A 223 17.05 2.17 -0.74
CA ASN A 223 16.78 3.34 -1.57
C ASN A 223 15.98 4.42 -0.84
N ILE A 224 15.02 4.04 0.01
CA ILE A 224 14.32 4.99 0.91
C ILE A 224 15.32 5.65 1.86
N LYS A 225 16.24 4.89 2.46
CA LYS A 225 17.29 5.43 3.33
C LYS A 225 18.20 6.40 2.57
N ARG A 226 18.66 6.03 1.37
CA ARG A 226 19.44 6.92 0.49
C ARG A 226 18.66 8.20 0.16
N PHE A 227 17.38 8.06 -0.21
CA PHE A 227 16.50 9.21 -0.48
C PHE A 227 16.44 10.17 0.70
N VAL A 228 16.24 9.64 1.93
CA VAL A 228 16.19 10.45 3.15
C VAL A 228 17.52 11.17 3.43
N SER A 229 18.66 10.48 3.23
CA SER A 229 19.99 11.08 3.41
C SER A 229 20.31 12.18 2.37
N GLU A 230 19.81 12.03 1.15
CA GLU A 230 19.96 12.96 0.04
C GLU A 230 18.72 13.87 -0.16
N LEU A 231 17.86 14.02 0.84
CA LEU A 231 16.56 14.67 0.72
C LEU A 231 16.66 16.10 0.15
N ASN A 232 17.72 16.84 0.48
CA ASN A 232 17.93 18.20 -0.03
C ASN A 232 18.05 18.23 -1.57
N LYS A 233 18.56 17.15 -2.17
CA LYS A 233 18.72 16.99 -3.62
C LYS A 233 17.52 16.32 -4.26
N LEU A 234 17.02 15.24 -3.66
CA LEU A 234 16.03 14.34 -4.23
C LEU A 234 14.58 14.72 -3.89
N GLY A 235 14.36 15.42 -2.78
CA GLY A 235 13.02 15.81 -2.32
C GLY A 235 12.21 16.59 -3.36
N PRO A 236 12.79 17.61 -4.01
CA PRO A 236 12.08 18.39 -5.03
C PRO A 236 11.58 17.55 -6.21
N GLU A 237 12.27 16.48 -6.59
CA GLU A 237 11.88 15.57 -7.69
C GLU A 237 10.55 14.85 -7.41
N VAL A 238 10.17 14.71 -6.15
CA VAL A 238 8.92 14.10 -5.70
C VAL A 238 8.02 15.08 -4.95
N GLN A 239 8.26 16.39 -5.14
CA GLN A 239 7.47 17.47 -4.54
C GLN A 239 7.47 17.45 -2.99
N ILE A 240 8.60 17.11 -2.39
CA ILE A 240 8.84 17.26 -0.96
C ILE A 240 9.79 18.44 -0.77
N ASP A 241 9.38 19.43 0.05
CA ASP A 241 10.27 20.50 0.47
C ASP A 241 11.19 20.00 1.60
N PRO A 242 12.51 19.91 1.36
CA PRO A 242 13.45 19.41 2.35
C PRO A 242 13.46 20.21 3.66
N ALA A 243 13.12 21.49 3.60
CA ALA A 243 13.10 22.37 4.78
C ALA A 243 11.97 22.03 5.76
N LEU A 244 10.93 21.32 5.29
CA LEU A 244 9.80 20.90 6.11
C LEU A 244 10.00 19.54 6.79
N VAL A 245 11.11 18.85 6.50
CA VAL A 245 11.46 17.56 7.12
C VAL A 245 12.72 17.72 7.95
N SER A 246 12.57 17.72 9.25
CA SER A 246 13.66 17.96 10.19
C SER A 246 14.72 16.86 10.17
N GLU A 247 15.94 17.18 10.57
CA GLU A 247 17.04 16.21 10.69
C GLU A 247 16.69 15.08 11.67
N LYS A 248 15.97 15.39 12.73
CA LYS A 248 15.48 14.37 13.69
C LYS A 248 14.54 13.35 13.03
N GLU A 249 13.64 13.81 12.17
CA GLU A 249 12.73 12.89 11.44
C GLU A 249 13.48 12.03 10.44
N ARG A 250 14.48 12.62 9.76
CA ARG A 250 15.36 11.88 8.83
C ARG A 250 16.17 10.80 9.54
N SER A 251 16.77 11.13 10.70
CA SER A 251 17.52 10.19 11.53
C SER A 251 16.64 9.06 12.05
N ASP A 252 15.46 9.39 12.61
CA ASP A 252 14.50 8.40 13.12
C ASP A 252 14.11 7.38 12.04
N ILE A 253 13.76 7.85 10.83
CA ILE A 253 13.41 6.96 9.71
C ILE A 253 14.62 6.08 9.32
N SER A 254 15.82 6.68 9.23
CA SER A 254 17.03 5.95 8.82
C SER A 254 17.42 4.88 9.85
N GLU A 255 17.35 5.19 11.12
CA GLU A 255 17.64 4.27 12.24
C GLU A 255 16.67 3.08 12.26
N LYS A 256 15.38 3.34 12.03
CA LYS A 256 14.35 2.30 11.92
C LYS A 256 14.60 1.38 10.72
N ILE A 257 14.99 1.94 9.57
CA ILE A 257 15.35 1.13 8.41
C ILE A 257 16.58 0.24 8.73
N ASP A 258 17.60 0.80 9.36
CA ASP A 258 18.81 0.05 9.75
C ASP A 258 18.48 -1.10 10.73
N ALA A 259 17.64 -0.84 11.71
CA ALA A 259 17.18 -1.85 12.66
C ALA A 259 16.44 -3.00 11.95
N LEU A 260 15.54 -2.65 11.02
CA LEU A 260 14.78 -3.63 10.24
C LEU A 260 15.70 -4.45 9.33
N LEU A 261 16.58 -3.81 8.58
CA LEU A 261 17.54 -4.49 7.70
C LEU A 261 18.48 -5.42 8.49
N LYS A 262 19.00 -4.95 9.62
CA LYS A 262 19.84 -5.76 10.51
C LYS A 262 19.10 -7.01 11.00
N ARG A 263 17.84 -6.87 11.40
CA ARG A 263 17.02 -8.01 11.84
C ARG A 263 16.76 -8.99 10.69
N ILE A 264 16.45 -8.50 9.49
CA ILE A 264 16.27 -9.31 8.28
C ILE A 264 17.54 -10.10 7.96
N ASP A 265 18.69 -9.47 8.01
CA ASP A 265 19.97 -10.11 7.69
C ASP A 265 20.34 -11.22 8.70
N SER A 266 20.05 -11.02 9.97
CA SER A 266 20.33 -11.99 11.03
C SER A 266 19.44 -13.24 10.98
N GLU A 267 18.31 -13.20 10.29
CA GLU A 267 17.39 -14.36 10.20
C GLU A 267 17.99 -15.47 9.33
N PRO A 268 18.03 -16.72 9.82
CA PRO A 268 18.53 -17.86 9.06
C PRO A 268 17.69 -18.10 7.79
N LYS A 269 18.35 -18.08 6.62
CA LYS A 269 17.69 -18.24 5.33
C LYS A 269 17.41 -19.71 5.03
N SER A 270 16.23 -19.99 4.45
CA SER A 270 15.86 -21.34 4.03
C SER A 270 16.77 -21.89 2.93
N PHE A 271 16.74 -23.20 2.74
CA PHE A 271 17.50 -23.84 1.66
C PHE A 271 17.06 -23.33 0.27
N GLY A 272 15.76 -23.21 0.06
CA GLY A 272 15.20 -22.68 -1.20
C GLY A 272 15.67 -21.25 -1.47
N TRP A 273 15.68 -20.40 -0.45
CA TRP A 273 16.19 -19.03 -0.54
C TRP A 273 17.67 -19.03 -0.98
N LYS A 274 18.52 -19.87 -0.32
CA LYS A 274 19.95 -19.96 -0.63
C LYS A 274 20.21 -20.43 -2.06
N MET A 275 19.42 -21.39 -2.54
CA MET A 275 19.53 -21.89 -3.93
C MET A 275 19.10 -20.80 -4.93
N ARG A 276 18.01 -20.07 -4.63
CA ARG A 276 17.55 -18.97 -5.48
C ARG A 276 18.54 -17.80 -5.51
N ALA A 277 19.20 -17.52 -4.40
CA ALA A 277 20.23 -16.48 -4.29
C ALA A 277 21.43 -16.73 -5.20
N LYS A 278 21.83 -18.01 -5.45
CA LYS A 278 22.90 -18.35 -6.41
C LYS A 278 22.57 -17.95 -7.85
N VAL A 279 21.27 -17.95 -8.20
CA VAL A 279 20.81 -17.49 -9.52
C VAL A 279 20.75 -15.95 -9.55
N GLY A 280 20.38 -15.35 -8.42
CA GLY A 280 20.31 -13.91 -8.24
C GLY A 280 19.36 -13.25 -9.25
N THR A 281 19.74 -12.07 -9.71
CA THR A 281 18.96 -11.26 -10.67
C THR A 281 19.03 -11.75 -12.12
N LYS A 282 19.83 -12.80 -12.41
CA LYS A 282 19.90 -13.40 -13.74
C LYS A 282 18.57 -13.99 -14.22
N LYS A 283 17.70 -14.34 -13.27
CA LYS A 283 16.32 -14.77 -13.53
C LYS A 283 15.38 -13.81 -12.86
N GLN A 284 14.41 -13.29 -13.62
CA GLN A 284 13.37 -12.39 -13.10
C GLN A 284 12.70 -12.98 -11.86
N TRP A 285 12.45 -12.14 -10.85
CA TRP A 285 11.86 -12.51 -9.55
C TRP A 285 10.58 -11.76 -9.24
N TYR A 286 10.16 -10.86 -10.13
CA TYR A 286 8.97 -10.04 -9.99
C TYR A 286 8.04 -10.26 -11.20
N CYS A 287 6.78 -9.86 -11.06
CA CYS A 287 5.82 -9.79 -12.15
C CYS A 287 5.74 -8.37 -12.69
N HIS A 288 5.53 -8.22 -13.98
CA HIS A 288 5.24 -6.92 -14.56
C HIS A 288 3.86 -6.44 -14.09
N VAL A 289 3.78 -5.17 -13.70
CA VAL A 289 2.54 -4.51 -13.30
C VAL A 289 2.32 -3.34 -14.24
N GLU A 290 1.25 -3.38 -15.00
CA GLU A 290 0.85 -2.23 -15.82
C GLU A 290 0.25 -1.14 -14.92
N ARG A 291 1.00 -0.05 -14.74
CA ARG A 291 0.51 1.20 -14.17
C ARG A 291 0.72 2.33 -15.17
N PRO A 292 -0.27 3.24 -15.36
CA PRO A 292 -0.16 4.37 -16.31
C PRO A 292 0.96 5.36 -15.96
N ASP A 293 1.38 5.38 -14.71
CA ASP A 293 2.32 6.34 -14.10
C ASP A 293 3.71 5.77 -13.82
N THR A 294 3.97 4.50 -14.14
CA THR A 294 5.31 3.92 -13.99
C THR A 294 6.13 4.06 -15.27
N VAL A 295 7.28 4.70 -15.14
CA VAL A 295 8.24 4.91 -16.21
C VAL A 295 9.45 4.02 -15.94
N GLY A 296 9.53 2.85 -16.64
CA GLY A 296 10.73 2.06 -16.68
C GLY A 296 10.89 0.96 -15.64
N GLY A 297 11.95 0.19 -15.76
CA GLY A 297 12.17 -1.11 -15.13
C GLY A 297 12.46 -1.13 -13.63
N PHE A 298 12.53 0.00 -12.93
CA PHE A 298 12.79 0.06 -11.48
C PHE A 298 11.96 1.14 -10.76
N GLY A 299 10.75 1.37 -11.21
CA GLY A 299 9.84 2.36 -10.60
C GLY A 299 10.46 3.76 -10.55
N ILE A 300 10.12 4.51 -9.49
CA ILE A 300 10.62 5.87 -9.33
C ILE A 300 12.13 5.95 -9.11
N TRP A 301 12.77 4.89 -8.63
CA TRP A 301 14.20 4.91 -8.33
C TRP A 301 15.05 5.17 -9.57
N GLU A 302 14.62 4.68 -10.73
CA GLU A 302 15.28 4.97 -12.00
C GLU A 302 15.23 6.46 -12.34
N ALA A 303 14.11 7.10 -12.04
CA ALA A 303 13.93 8.53 -12.31
C ALA A 303 14.71 9.44 -11.33
N ILE A 304 14.72 9.07 -10.03
CA ILE A 304 15.28 9.93 -8.97
C ILE A 304 16.77 9.66 -8.70
N LEU A 305 17.19 8.39 -8.68
CA LEU A 305 18.57 8.06 -8.28
C LEU A 305 19.56 8.12 -9.43
N ARG A 306 19.14 7.81 -10.69
CA ARG A 306 20.03 7.90 -11.87
C ARG A 306 20.31 9.31 -12.34
N LYS A 307 19.45 10.28 -12.10
CA LYS A 307 19.71 11.70 -12.39
C LYS A 307 20.78 12.31 -11.48
N GLY A 308 21.27 11.57 -10.51
CA GLY A 308 22.24 12.00 -9.53
C GLY A 308 23.66 11.51 -9.76
N GLU A 309 23.85 10.65 -10.74
CA GLU A 309 25.15 10.21 -11.28
C GLU A 309 25.50 11.02 -12.55
#